data_e998ce6979a3d40b651a0eafb700417a
#
_entry.id   e998ce6979a3d40b651a0eafb700417a
#
_cell.length_a   1.000
_cell.length_b   1.000
_cell.length_c   1.000
_cell.angle_alpha   90.00
_cell.angle_beta   90.00
_cell.angle_gamma   90.00
#
_symmetry.space_group_name_H-M   'P 1'
#
loop_
_entity.id
_entity.type
_entity.pdbx_description
1 polymer ?
#
loop_
_entity_poly.entity_id
_entity_poly.type
_entity_poly.pdbx_seq_one_letter_code
_entity_poly.pdbx_strand_id
1 'polypeptide(L)'
;MNPYVLRKELHLPSFEEHLQPAQVSNQFSNRGAAVNYLEKRARDMLQISDTKAVVATSSGSSALHAILFAMMRRNNANMRVCTQDFTFPCNSQGPATGPIITDIDENCNMNVYDEYAHNYGQVYIVTNCFGHIQDLESILIYAQEHKKIVIFDNAATPYTFLNGINTCNLGNASFVSLHHTKHLGFGEGGLAIVDRHLEEEVRIACNFGLINKQFNERGSNFKMSEIAAAAILQYWDSFNIDEVQKKLIDNYYDKLFELNRDHEGVVHPNFSDEDKFLPACLPFIFEKEVIEQDFPDEDCKKYYHPLRGLPVSKQVYDRILCFPITGGLND
;
A
#
# COMPACT_ATOMS: atom_id res chain seq x y z
N MET A 1 -20.75 4.17 12.04
CA MET A 1 -19.95 3.95 10.82
C MET A 1 -18.49 3.81 11.25
N ASN A 2 -17.63 3.09 10.51
CA ASN A 2 -16.21 3.01 10.88
C ASN A 2 -15.54 4.37 10.58
N PRO A 3 -15.02 5.08 11.60
CA PRO A 3 -14.50 6.45 11.43
C PRO A 3 -13.19 6.53 10.65
N TYR A 4 -12.59 5.39 10.31
CA TYR A 4 -11.39 5.31 9.47
C TYR A 4 -11.71 5.10 7.99
N VAL A 5 -12.98 4.95 7.63
CA VAL A 5 -13.38 4.59 6.28
C VAL A 5 -14.30 5.67 5.72
N LEU A 6 -13.92 6.21 4.58
CA LEU A 6 -14.80 7.11 3.83
C LEU A 6 -16.09 6.39 3.44
N ARG A 7 -17.23 7.06 3.58
CA ARG A 7 -18.51 6.55 3.08
C ARG A 7 -18.42 6.35 1.57
N LYS A 8 -18.87 5.18 1.14
CA LYS A 8 -18.85 4.80 -0.27
C LYS A 8 -20.18 4.20 -0.64
N GLU A 9 -20.71 4.65 -1.75
CA GLU A 9 -21.99 4.17 -2.25
C GLU A 9 -21.82 3.55 -3.63
N LEU A 10 -22.62 2.55 -3.92
CA LEU A 10 -22.68 1.95 -5.24
C LEU A 10 -23.67 2.75 -6.10
N HIS A 11 -23.16 3.47 -7.10
CA HIS A 11 -23.94 4.16 -8.10
C HIS A 11 -24.21 3.21 -9.27
N LEU A 12 -25.36 2.56 -9.26
CA LEU A 12 -25.70 1.51 -10.23
C LEU A 12 -25.53 1.93 -11.71
N PRO A 13 -26.00 3.10 -12.17
CA PRO A 13 -25.83 3.49 -13.58
C PRO A 13 -24.36 3.51 -14.02
N SER A 14 -23.46 4.11 -13.25
CA SER A 14 -22.02 4.13 -13.58
C SER A 14 -21.39 2.74 -13.48
N PHE A 15 -21.80 1.94 -12.48
CA PHE A 15 -21.35 0.56 -12.38
C PHE A 15 -21.75 -0.28 -13.59
N GLU A 16 -23.01 -0.15 -14.05
CA GLU A 16 -23.53 -0.85 -15.24
C GLU A 16 -22.79 -0.40 -16.50
N GLU A 17 -22.50 0.89 -16.64
CA GLU A 17 -21.73 1.43 -17.76
C GLU A 17 -20.34 0.79 -17.84
N HIS A 18 -19.61 0.75 -16.73
CA HIS A 18 -18.29 0.10 -16.70
C HIS A 18 -18.34 -1.42 -16.91
N LEU A 19 -19.43 -2.08 -16.53
CA LEU A 19 -19.59 -3.53 -16.69
C LEU A 19 -20.13 -3.92 -18.07
N GLN A 20 -20.77 -3.02 -18.80
CA GLN A 20 -21.40 -3.29 -20.10
C GLN A 20 -20.48 -4.00 -21.11
N PRO A 21 -19.20 -3.62 -21.31
CA PRO A 21 -18.31 -4.32 -22.24
C PRO A 21 -18.10 -5.79 -21.85
N ALA A 22 -18.04 -6.11 -20.55
CA ALA A 22 -17.94 -7.47 -20.06
C ALA A 22 -19.21 -8.28 -20.32
N GLN A 23 -20.38 -7.65 -20.18
CA GLN A 23 -21.68 -8.27 -20.49
C GLN A 23 -21.79 -8.58 -22.00
N VAL A 24 -21.45 -7.62 -22.85
CA VAL A 24 -21.52 -7.79 -24.32
C VAL A 24 -20.57 -8.90 -24.82
N SER A 25 -19.35 -8.95 -24.28
CA SER A 25 -18.35 -9.98 -24.65
C SER A 25 -18.51 -11.29 -23.89
N ASN A 26 -19.38 -11.35 -22.88
CA ASN A 26 -19.49 -12.42 -21.90
C ASN A 26 -18.13 -12.77 -21.24
N GLN A 27 -17.30 -11.75 -20.99
CA GLN A 27 -15.97 -11.88 -20.37
C GLN A 27 -15.94 -11.14 -19.05
N PHE A 28 -16.10 -11.84 -17.92
CA PHE A 28 -16.13 -11.27 -16.57
C PHE A 28 -14.82 -11.47 -15.78
N SER A 29 -13.80 -12.02 -16.44
CA SER A 29 -12.48 -12.28 -15.85
C SER A 29 -11.39 -12.27 -16.91
N ASN A 30 -10.13 -12.54 -16.50
CA ASN A 30 -8.98 -12.65 -17.41
C ASN A 30 -8.68 -11.33 -18.17
N ARG A 31 -8.74 -10.19 -17.48
CA ARG A 31 -8.35 -8.89 -17.98
C ARG A 31 -9.20 -8.43 -19.17
N GLY A 32 -10.47 -8.22 -18.92
CA GLY A 32 -11.38 -7.59 -19.88
C GLY A 32 -11.29 -6.06 -19.88
N ALA A 33 -12.34 -5.44 -20.38
CA ALA A 33 -12.36 -3.99 -20.64
C ALA A 33 -12.29 -3.15 -19.36
N ALA A 34 -13.06 -3.50 -18.30
CA ALA A 34 -13.08 -2.73 -17.06
C ALA A 34 -11.73 -2.81 -16.34
N VAL A 35 -11.10 -4.00 -16.28
CA VAL A 35 -9.76 -4.15 -15.69
C VAL A 35 -8.72 -3.33 -16.45
N ASN A 36 -8.70 -3.38 -17.79
CA ASN A 36 -7.78 -2.56 -18.58
C ASN A 36 -8.00 -1.06 -18.38
N TYR A 37 -9.25 -0.62 -18.26
CA TYR A 37 -9.57 0.79 -18.01
C TYR A 37 -9.18 1.21 -16.60
N LEU A 38 -9.36 0.32 -15.59
CA LEU A 38 -8.90 0.56 -14.23
C LEU A 38 -7.37 0.76 -14.18
N GLU A 39 -6.60 -0.13 -14.84
CA GLU A 39 -5.14 -0.02 -14.92
C GLU A 39 -4.70 1.33 -15.51
N LYS A 40 -5.40 1.79 -16.56
CA LYS A 40 -5.17 3.11 -17.18
C LYS A 40 -5.52 4.25 -16.21
N ARG A 41 -6.72 4.23 -15.63
CA ARG A 41 -7.16 5.25 -14.65
C ARG A 41 -6.23 5.33 -13.45
N ALA A 42 -5.77 4.18 -12.93
CA ALA A 42 -4.80 4.13 -11.84
C ALA A 42 -3.46 4.76 -12.23
N ARG A 43 -2.97 4.49 -13.43
CA ARG A 43 -1.75 5.12 -13.96
C ARG A 43 -1.86 6.65 -13.97
N ASP A 44 -2.96 7.16 -14.49
CA ASP A 44 -3.19 8.60 -14.64
C ASP A 44 -3.34 9.25 -13.24
N MET A 45 -4.18 8.69 -12.37
CA MET A 45 -4.44 9.20 -11.02
C MET A 45 -3.18 9.21 -10.14
N LEU A 46 -2.40 8.14 -10.18
CA LEU A 46 -1.18 8.00 -9.38
C LEU A 46 0.07 8.55 -10.08
N GLN A 47 -0.06 9.13 -11.26
CA GLN A 47 1.04 9.67 -12.07
C GLN A 47 2.18 8.65 -12.27
N ILE A 48 1.80 7.43 -12.65
CA ILE A 48 2.77 6.34 -12.83
C ILE A 48 3.58 6.54 -14.12
N SER A 49 4.89 6.56 -13.96
CA SER A 49 5.86 6.72 -15.04
C SER A 49 5.70 5.70 -16.16
N ASP A 50 6.07 6.07 -17.39
CA ASP A 50 6.09 5.17 -18.55
C ASP A 50 7.11 4.02 -18.43
N THR A 51 8.07 4.13 -17.52
CA THR A 51 9.01 3.05 -17.19
C THR A 51 8.39 1.94 -16.34
N LYS A 52 7.23 2.20 -15.74
CA LYS A 52 6.48 1.27 -14.90
C LYS A 52 5.25 0.74 -15.63
N ALA A 53 4.79 -0.44 -15.23
CA ALA A 53 3.52 -1.03 -15.59
C ALA A 53 2.60 -1.14 -14.38
N VAL A 54 1.30 -1.01 -14.60
CA VAL A 54 0.25 -1.24 -13.61
C VAL A 54 -0.49 -2.52 -13.97
N VAL A 55 -0.59 -3.45 -13.01
CA VAL A 55 -1.31 -4.71 -13.16
C VAL A 55 -2.32 -4.84 -12.04
N ALA A 56 -3.60 -4.88 -12.38
CA ALA A 56 -4.69 -5.05 -11.43
C ALA A 56 -4.76 -6.50 -10.93
N THR A 57 -4.96 -6.64 -9.63
CA THR A 57 -5.00 -7.92 -8.91
C THR A 57 -6.21 -7.99 -7.98
N SER A 58 -6.52 -9.19 -7.48
CA SER A 58 -7.68 -9.41 -6.60
C SER A 58 -7.55 -8.77 -5.21
N SER A 59 -6.35 -8.43 -4.77
CA SER A 59 -6.08 -7.73 -3.50
C SER A 59 -4.65 -7.15 -3.46
N GLY A 60 -4.36 -6.29 -2.50
CA GLY A 60 -2.99 -5.82 -2.26
C GLY A 60 -2.01 -6.96 -1.95
N SER A 61 -2.43 -7.95 -1.16
CA SER A 61 -1.61 -9.14 -0.88
C SER A 61 -1.34 -9.96 -2.14
N SER A 62 -2.34 -10.10 -3.01
CA SER A 62 -2.17 -10.76 -4.32
C SER A 62 -1.20 -10.00 -5.21
N ALA A 63 -1.18 -8.66 -5.16
CA ALA A 63 -0.22 -7.84 -5.88
C ALA A 63 1.21 -8.11 -5.42
N LEU A 64 1.47 -8.08 -4.11
CA LEU A 64 2.78 -8.42 -3.55
C LEU A 64 3.22 -9.83 -3.94
N HIS A 65 2.33 -10.81 -3.78
CA HIS A 65 2.66 -12.20 -4.12
C HIS A 65 2.97 -12.38 -5.61
N ALA A 66 2.22 -11.73 -6.50
CA ALA A 66 2.47 -11.77 -7.94
C ALA A 66 3.82 -11.13 -8.30
N ILE A 67 4.19 -10.00 -7.66
CA ILE A 67 5.50 -9.35 -7.83
C ILE A 67 6.63 -10.30 -7.43
N LEU A 68 6.55 -10.89 -6.23
CA LEU A 68 7.58 -11.80 -5.73
C LEU A 68 7.72 -13.05 -6.62
N PHE A 69 6.61 -13.66 -7.02
CA PHE A 69 6.65 -14.80 -7.93
C PHE A 69 7.23 -14.44 -9.30
N ALA A 70 6.89 -13.27 -9.84
CA ALA A 70 7.45 -12.77 -11.09
C ALA A 70 8.99 -12.63 -11.00
N MET A 71 9.49 -12.04 -9.91
CA MET A 71 10.92 -11.88 -9.66
C MET A 71 11.62 -13.23 -9.50
N MET A 72 11.04 -14.17 -8.72
CA MET A 72 11.57 -15.52 -8.51
C MET A 72 11.60 -16.34 -9.81
N ARG A 73 10.58 -16.17 -10.66
CA ARG A 73 10.53 -16.82 -11.99
C ARG A 73 11.64 -16.31 -12.89
N ARG A 74 11.75 -14.97 -13.02
CA ARG A 74 12.75 -14.33 -13.86
C ARG A 74 14.18 -14.71 -13.47
N ASN A 75 14.46 -14.81 -12.17
CA ASN A 75 15.76 -15.21 -11.66
C ASN A 75 15.95 -16.73 -11.57
N ASN A 76 14.91 -17.51 -11.86
CA ASN A 76 14.87 -18.96 -11.66
C ASN A 76 15.39 -19.42 -10.29
N ALA A 77 15.13 -18.64 -9.25
CA ALA A 77 15.60 -18.89 -7.89
C ALA A 77 14.58 -18.38 -6.87
N ASN A 78 14.57 -18.98 -5.70
CA ASN A 78 13.90 -18.41 -4.54
C ASN A 78 14.73 -17.22 -4.04
N MET A 79 14.05 -16.17 -3.61
CA MET A 79 14.70 -14.95 -3.14
C MET A 79 14.50 -14.81 -1.63
N ARG A 80 15.55 -14.37 -0.95
CA ARG A 80 15.47 -14.09 0.48
C ARG A 80 14.84 -12.71 0.68
N VAL A 81 13.62 -12.71 1.23
CA VAL A 81 12.85 -11.50 1.53
C VAL A 81 13.25 -10.93 2.88
N CYS A 82 13.36 -9.62 2.96
CA CYS A 82 13.48 -8.84 4.20
C CYS A 82 12.26 -7.92 4.32
N THR A 83 11.76 -7.73 5.53
CA THR A 83 10.72 -6.75 5.82
C THR A 83 10.92 -6.15 7.20
N GLN A 84 10.35 -4.97 7.43
CA GLN A 84 10.33 -4.38 8.77
C GLN A 84 9.35 -5.09 9.70
N ASP A 85 9.62 -5.03 11.00
CA ASP A 85 8.77 -5.64 12.03
C ASP A 85 7.44 -4.91 12.17
N PHE A 86 7.46 -3.59 12.02
CA PHE A 86 6.29 -2.71 12.11
C PHE A 86 5.61 -2.58 10.75
N THR A 87 4.77 -3.57 10.40
CA THR A 87 4.15 -3.67 9.06
C THR A 87 2.89 -4.54 9.08
N PHE A 88 2.21 -4.62 7.94
CA PHE A 88 1.06 -5.50 7.78
C PHE A 88 1.49 -6.97 7.56
N PRO A 89 0.77 -7.97 8.12
CA PRO A 89 1.17 -9.38 8.07
C PRO A 89 1.42 -9.96 6.68
N CYS A 90 0.82 -9.42 5.61
CA CYS A 90 1.01 -9.96 4.25
C CYS A 90 2.48 -9.95 3.81
N ASN A 91 3.31 -9.04 4.38
CA ASN A 91 4.73 -8.93 4.08
C ASN A 91 5.57 -10.12 4.62
N SER A 92 4.93 -11.02 5.37
CA SER A 92 5.53 -12.26 5.90
C SER A 92 4.79 -13.54 5.46
N GLN A 93 3.88 -13.44 4.50
CA GLN A 93 3.02 -14.54 4.05
C GLN A 93 3.26 -14.94 2.59
N GLY A 94 2.73 -16.11 2.20
CA GLY A 94 2.86 -16.62 0.84
C GLY A 94 4.32 -16.73 0.39
N PRO A 95 4.71 -16.19 -0.78
CA PRO A 95 6.09 -16.24 -1.26
C PRO A 95 7.07 -15.43 -0.40
N ALA A 96 6.58 -14.58 0.51
CA ALA A 96 7.39 -13.88 1.50
C ALA A 96 7.55 -14.66 2.81
N THR A 97 7.04 -15.88 2.92
CA THR A 97 7.08 -16.67 4.17
C THR A 97 8.51 -16.88 4.68
N GLY A 98 8.69 -16.68 5.99
CA GLY A 98 9.99 -16.79 6.66
C GLY A 98 10.97 -15.67 6.30
N PRO A 99 10.52 -14.39 6.26
CA PRO A 99 11.38 -13.28 5.90
C PRO A 99 12.44 -13.04 6.99
N ILE A 100 13.50 -12.35 6.62
CA ILE A 100 14.36 -11.67 7.57
C ILE A 100 13.56 -10.46 8.06
N ILE A 101 13.33 -10.36 9.36
CA ILE A 101 12.61 -9.24 9.95
C ILE A 101 13.63 -8.32 10.60
N THR A 102 13.65 -7.05 10.16
CA THR A 102 14.49 -6.00 10.72
C THR A 102 13.65 -5.09 11.61
N ASP A 103 14.27 -4.45 12.57
CA ASP A 103 13.62 -3.42 13.36
C ASP A 103 13.40 -2.14 12.54
N ILE A 104 12.76 -1.17 13.11
CA ILE A 104 12.57 0.17 12.57
C ILE A 104 13.40 1.18 13.37
N ASP A 105 13.52 2.39 12.86
CA ASP A 105 13.92 3.54 13.65
C ASP A 105 12.70 4.19 14.35
N GLU A 106 12.95 5.25 15.11
CA GLU A 106 11.90 5.99 15.81
C GLU A 106 10.91 6.71 14.85
N ASN A 107 11.30 6.84 13.58
CA ASN A 107 10.49 7.40 12.49
C ASN A 107 9.72 6.33 11.71
N CYS A 108 9.64 5.12 12.20
CA CYS A 108 9.03 3.98 11.55
C CYS A 108 9.68 3.55 10.21
N ASN A 109 10.90 4.00 9.91
CA ASN A 109 11.63 3.56 8.73
C ASN A 109 12.26 2.19 8.97
N MET A 110 12.28 1.36 7.94
CA MET A 110 12.95 0.07 7.96
C MET A 110 14.47 0.24 8.20
N ASN A 111 15.02 -0.47 9.19
CA ASN A 111 16.47 -0.54 9.34
C ASN A 111 17.09 -1.42 8.24
N VAL A 112 17.46 -0.80 7.13
CA VAL A 112 18.10 -1.49 5.98
C VAL A 112 19.56 -1.85 6.23
N TYR A 113 20.18 -1.30 7.28
CA TYR A 113 21.57 -1.54 7.68
C TYR A 113 21.73 -2.69 8.67
N ASP A 114 20.65 -3.42 8.99
CA ASP A 114 20.74 -4.65 9.79
C ASP A 114 21.75 -5.61 9.17
N GLU A 115 22.74 -6.05 9.94
CA GLU A 115 23.87 -6.83 9.43
C GLU A 115 23.43 -8.16 8.80
N TYR A 116 22.44 -8.83 9.39
CA TYR A 116 21.94 -10.10 8.87
C TYR A 116 21.14 -9.89 7.57
N ALA A 117 20.29 -8.85 7.55
CA ALA A 117 19.57 -8.47 6.34
C ALA A 117 20.52 -8.01 5.22
N HIS A 118 21.55 -7.25 5.56
CA HIS A 118 22.59 -6.83 4.63
C HIS A 118 23.27 -8.05 3.95
N ASN A 119 23.71 -9.01 4.73
CA ASN A 119 24.46 -10.15 4.21
C ASN A 119 23.60 -11.16 3.45
N TYR A 120 22.36 -11.37 3.85
CA TYR A 120 21.53 -12.46 3.34
C TYR A 120 20.27 -12.01 2.59
N GLY A 121 19.83 -10.78 2.78
CA GLY A 121 18.63 -10.23 2.14
C GLY A 121 18.85 -9.87 0.68
N GLN A 122 17.88 -10.16 -0.15
CA GLN A 122 17.91 -9.84 -1.59
C GLN A 122 16.79 -8.88 -1.97
N VAL A 123 15.58 -9.07 -1.41
CA VAL A 123 14.39 -8.27 -1.66
C VAL A 123 13.95 -7.63 -0.36
N TYR A 124 13.87 -6.32 -0.34
CA TYR A 124 13.44 -5.53 0.80
C TYR A 124 12.02 -5.02 0.54
N ILE A 125 11.06 -5.46 1.37
CA ILE A 125 9.70 -4.92 1.37
C ILE A 125 9.65 -3.82 2.41
N VAL A 126 9.60 -2.58 1.93
CA VAL A 126 9.63 -1.37 2.75
C VAL A 126 8.21 -0.82 2.85
N THR A 127 7.64 -0.82 4.05
CA THR A 127 6.30 -0.28 4.27
C THR A 127 6.35 1.23 4.36
N ASN A 128 5.58 1.90 3.51
CA ASN A 128 5.30 3.31 3.62
C ASN A 128 4.31 3.54 4.78
N CYS A 129 4.84 3.56 6.02
CA CYS A 129 4.04 3.70 7.22
C CYS A 129 3.29 5.03 7.20
N PHE A 130 1.96 4.98 7.15
CA PHE A 130 1.07 6.16 7.18
C PHE A 130 1.27 7.17 6.04
N GLY A 131 2.08 6.87 5.04
CA GLY A 131 2.45 7.77 3.94
C GLY A 131 3.71 8.60 4.22
N HIS A 132 4.57 8.18 5.11
CA HIS A 132 5.55 9.01 5.77
C HIS A 132 6.99 8.47 5.76
N ILE A 133 7.46 7.95 4.67
CA ILE A 133 8.86 7.52 4.55
C ILE A 133 9.78 8.74 4.58
N GLN A 134 10.41 8.98 5.73
CA GLN A 134 11.32 10.13 5.90
C GLN A 134 12.70 9.92 5.28
N ASP A 135 13.19 8.68 5.25
CA ASP A 135 14.55 8.35 4.77
C ASP A 135 14.55 7.52 3.49
N LEU A 136 13.64 7.88 2.59
CA LEU A 136 13.47 7.18 1.31
C LEU A 136 14.74 7.23 0.46
N GLU A 137 15.42 8.34 0.44
CA GLU A 137 16.63 8.53 -0.37
C GLU A 137 17.74 7.60 0.10
N SER A 138 18.02 7.53 1.40
CA SER A 138 19.03 6.62 1.96
C SER A 138 18.70 5.15 1.68
N ILE A 139 17.41 4.76 1.74
CA ILE A 139 16.99 3.40 1.39
C ILE A 139 17.30 3.08 -0.08
N LEU A 140 17.02 4.02 -0.99
CA LEU A 140 17.26 3.84 -2.42
C LEU A 140 18.76 3.82 -2.76
N ILE A 141 19.56 4.70 -2.14
CA ILE A 141 21.02 4.73 -2.28
C ILE A 141 21.61 3.40 -1.79
N TYR A 142 21.26 2.98 -0.58
CA TYR A 142 21.68 1.69 -0.03
C TYR A 142 21.36 0.52 -0.98
N ALA A 143 20.13 0.49 -1.49
CA ALA A 143 19.70 -0.58 -2.38
C ALA A 143 20.49 -0.59 -3.70
N GLN A 144 20.78 0.57 -4.25
CA GLN A 144 21.60 0.71 -5.46
C GLN A 144 23.05 0.25 -5.23
N GLU A 145 23.69 0.72 -4.16
CA GLU A 145 25.08 0.37 -3.81
C GLU A 145 25.27 -1.13 -3.55
N HIS A 146 24.28 -1.75 -2.89
CA HIS A 146 24.35 -3.15 -2.50
C HIS A 146 23.56 -4.10 -3.39
N LYS A 147 23.06 -3.60 -4.54
CA LYS A 147 22.28 -4.37 -5.55
C LYS A 147 21.08 -5.11 -4.92
N LYS A 148 20.40 -4.45 -4.00
CA LYS A 148 19.17 -4.97 -3.38
C LYS A 148 17.97 -4.56 -4.22
N ILE A 149 16.93 -5.42 -4.20
CA ILE A 149 15.64 -5.13 -4.81
C ILE A 149 14.77 -4.49 -3.74
N VAL A 150 14.11 -3.37 -4.08
CA VAL A 150 13.17 -2.70 -3.18
C VAL A 150 11.77 -2.79 -3.74
N ILE A 151 10.84 -3.25 -2.91
CA ILE A 151 9.39 -3.24 -3.13
C ILE A 151 8.77 -2.32 -2.08
N PHE A 152 8.11 -1.25 -2.51
CA PHE A 152 7.39 -0.37 -1.58
C PHE A 152 5.98 -0.91 -1.31
N ASP A 153 5.66 -1.09 -0.04
CA ASP A 153 4.31 -1.33 0.42
C ASP A 153 3.59 0.01 0.57
N ASN A 154 2.89 0.41 -0.49
CA ASN A 154 2.01 1.57 -0.53
C ASN A 154 0.53 1.17 -0.40
N ALA A 155 0.25 0.02 0.26
CA ALA A 155 -1.10 -0.53 0.34
C ALA A 155 -2.13 0.41 0.97
N ALA A 156 -1.72 1.24 1.92
CA ALA A 156 -2.61 2.20 2.57
C ALA A 156 -2.44 3.64 2.03
N THR A 157 -1.34 3.93 1.36
CA THR A 157 -0.87 5.29 1.08
C THR A 157 -0.38 5.47 -0.36
N PRO A 158 -1.16 5.03 -1.36
CA PRO A 158 -0.74 5.06 -2.77
C PRO A 158 -0.61 6.48 -3.34
N TYR A 159 -1.22 7.47 -2.70
CA TYR A 159 -1.17 8.88 -3.10
C TYR A 159 -0.21 9.66 -2.20
N THR A 160 1.04 9.20 -2.16
CA THR A 160 2.14 9.88 -1.46
C THR A 160 3.15 10.36 -2.49
N PHE A 161 3.38 11.67 -2.52
CA PHE A 161 4.33 12.33 -3.40
C PHE A 161 5.40 13.00 -2.55
N LEU A 162 6.65 12.62 -2.77
CA LEU A 162 7.82 13.23 -2.17
C LEU A 162 8.60 13.95 -3.26
N ASN A 163 8.84 15.26 -3.09
CA ASN A 163 9.48 16.10 -4.11
C ASN A 163 8.79 15.97 -5.49
N GLY A 164 7.46 15.89 -5.50
CA GLY A 164 6.66 15.78 -6.72
C GLY A 164 6.65 14.40 -7.41
N ILE A 165 7.32 13.40 -6.84
CA ILE A 165 7.37 12.02 -7.37
C ILE A 165 6.50 11.11 -6.51
N ASN A 166 5.51 10.43 -7.10
CA ASN A 166 4.72 9.43 -6.39
C ASN A 166 5.61 8.25 -5.97
N THR A 167 5.52 7.86 -4.70
CA THR A 167 6.31 6.75 -4.11
C THR A 167 6.11 5.41 -4.83
N CYS A 168 4.98 5.22 -5.52
CA CYS A 168 4.76 4.05 -6.37
C CYS A 168 5.70 3.97 -7.59
N ASN A 169 6.35 5.06 -7.97
CA ASN A 169 7.36 5.07 -9.04
C ASN A 169 8.75 4.66 -8.57
N LEU A 170 8.97 4.58 -7.27
CA LEU A 170 10.27 4.36 -6.68
C LEU A 170 10.56 2.87 -6.46
N GLY A 171 11.85 2.54 -6.33
CA GLY A 171 12.29 1.15 -6.21
C GLY A 171 11.99 0.32 -7.47
N ASN A 172 12.08 -1.00 -7.34
CA ASN A 172 11.85 -1.94 -8.45
C ASN A 172 10.37 -2.23 -8.66
N ALA A 173 9.61 -2.18 -7.58
CA ALA A 173 8.16 -2.39 -7.59
C ALA A 173 7.47 -1.71 -6.40
N SER A 174 6.17 -1.58 -6.51
CA SER A 174 5.28 -1.18 -5.42
C SER A 174 3.97 -1.96 -5.51
N PHE A 175 3.25 -2.09 -4.42
CA PHE A 175 1.90 -2.61 -4.43
C PHE A 175 0.94 -1.73 -3.65
N VAL A 176 -0.32 -1.75 -4.08
CA VAL A 176 -1.42 -0.92 -3.56
C VAL A 176 -2.60 -1.82 -3.21
N SER A 177 -3.29 -1.52 -2.12
CA SER A 177 -4.56 -2.14 -1.78
C SER A 177 -5.73 -1.26 -2.21
N LEU A 178 -6.69 -1.85 -2.90
CA LEU A 178 -7.99 -1.26 -3.21
C LEU A 178 -9.10 -1.88 -2.38
N HIS A 179 -8.76 -2.47 -1.22
CA HIS A 179 -9.73 -2.94 -0.24
C HIS A 179 -10.64 -1.78 0.21
N HIS A 180 -11.88 -2.07 0.52
CA HIS A 180 -12.90 -1.08 0.88
C HIS A 180 -12.47 -0.08 1.97
N THR A 181 -11.63 -0.50 2.91
CA THR A 181 -11.14 0.40 3.97
C THR A 181 -10.14 1.44 3.49
N LYS A 182 -9.53 1.29 2.31
CA LYS A 182 -8.57 2.25 1.75
C LYS A 182 -9.29 3.38 1.01
N HIS A 183 -8.77 4.60 1.05
CA HIS A 183 -9.45 5.75 0.45
C HIS A 183 -9.78 5.55 -1.04
N LEU A 184 -8.88 4.96 -1.81
CA LEU A 184 -9.08 4.66 -3.23
C LEU A 184 -9.76 3.31 -3.50
N GLY A 185 -10.07 2.51 -2.47
CA GLY A 185 -10.61 1.16 -2.63
C GLY A 185 -12.15 1.11 -2.58
N PHE A 186 -12.73 0.11 -3.24
CA PHE A 186 -14.14 -0.25 -3.13
C PHE A 186 -14.30 -1.77 -3.26
N GLY A 187 -14.83 -2.44 -2.23
CA GLY A 187 -14.86 -3.91 -2.17
C GLY A 187 -13.46 -4.49 -1.97
N GLU A 188 -13.00 -5.28 -2.91
CA GLU A 188 -11.68 -5.92 -2.91
C GLU A 188 -10.92 -5.63 -4.20
N GLY A 189 -9.62 -5.38 -4.07
CA GLY A 189 -8.73 -5.16 -5.21
C GLY A 189 -7.31 -4.80 -4.79
N GLY A 190 -6.43 -4.76 -5.76
CA GLY A 190 -5.05 -4.32 -5.59
C GLY A 190 -4.38 -3.99 -6.92
N LEU A 191 -3.25 -3.33 -6.85
CA LEU A 191 -2.41 -2.99 -7.99
C LEU A 191 -0.98 -3.42 -7.71
N ALA A 192 -0.37 -4.13 -8.64
CA ALA A 192 1.07 -4.31 -8.72
C ALA A 192 1.63 -3.26 -9.69
N ILE A 193 2.56 -2.46 -9.21
CA ILE A 193 3.26 -1.42 -9.99
C ILE A 193 4.71 -1.86 -10.08
N VAL A 194 5.18 -2.17 -11.28
CA VAL A 194 6.48 -2.82 -11.49
C VAL A 194 7.23 -2.17 -12.63
N ASP A 195 8.54 -2.33 -12.66
CA ASP A 195 9.30 -1.99 -13.85
C ASP A 195 8.69 -2.68 -15.09
N ARG A 196 8.53 -1.94 -16.19
CA ARG A 196 7.82 -2.41 -17.39
C ARG A 196 8.29 -3.78 -17.89
N HIS A 197 9.56 -4.07 -17.74
CA HIS A 197 10.12 -5.36 -18.16
C HIS A 197 9.66 -6.57 -17.30
N LEU A 198 9.02 -6.33 -16.16
CA LEU A 198 8.42 -7.37 -15.29
C LEU A 198 6.92 -7.56 -15.54
N GLU A 199 6.28 -6.72 -16.33
CA GLU A 199 4.82 -6.73 -16.53
C GLU A 199 4.31 -8.11 -16.92
N GLU A 200 4.90 -8.72 -17.95
CA GLU A 200 4.46 -10.02 -18.45
C GLU A 200 4.62 -11.12 -17.39
N GLU A 201 5.73 -11.11 -16.65
CA GLU A 201 5.97 -12.08 -15.59
C GLU A 201 4.96 -11.95 -14.43
N VAL A 202 4.57 -10.72 -14.08
CA VAL A 202 3.50 -10.47 -13.09
C VAL A 202 2.16 -10.99 -13.60
N ARG A 203 1.82 -10.75 -14.88
CA ARG A 203 0.58 -11.25 -15.48
C ARG A 203 0.54 -12.77 -15.54
N ILE A 204 1.66 -13.40 -15.84
CA ILE A 204 1.82 -14.87 -15.80
C ILE A 204 1.62 -15.38 -14.36
N ALA A 205 2.26 -14.74 -13.37
CA ALA A 205 2.10 -15.09 -11.96
C ALA A 205 0.65 -14.95 -11.49
N CYS A 206 -0.08 -13.92 -11.96
CA CYS A 206 -1.51 -13.75 -11.69
C CYS A 206 -2.39 -14.84 -12.30
N ASN A 207 -1.92 -15.57 -13.31
CA ASN A 207 -2.66 -16.62 -14.01
C ASN A 207 -2.01 -17.99 -13.81
N PHE A 208 -1.86 -18.42 -12.55
CA PHE A 208 -1.31 -19.73 -12.16
C PHE A 208 0.10 -20.02 -12.68
N GLY A 209 0.89 -19.01 -13.04
CA GLY A 209 2.19 -19.23 -13.68
C GLY A 209 2.08 -19.91 -15.05
N LEU A 210 0.95 -19.76 -15.76
CA LEU A 210 0.64 -20.49 -16.98
C LEU A 210 1.42 -19.97 -18.18
N ILE A 211 2.30 -20.81 -18.74
CA ILE A 211 3.01 -20.58 -20.00
C ILE A 211 2.83 -21.80 -20.90
N ASN A 212 2.41 -21.59 -22.16
CA ASN A 212 2.27 -22.65 -23.15
C ASN A 212 1.46 -23.86 -22.64
N LYS A 213 0.38 -23.60 -21.88
CA LYS A 213 -0.48 -24.61 -21.25
C LYS A 213 0.20 -25.43 -20.11
N GLN A 214 1.36 -25.02 -19.66
CA GLN A 214 2.04 -25.60 -18.50
C GLN A 214 1.95 -24.67 -17.30
N PHE A 215 1.59 -25.20 -16.16
CA PHE A 215 1.51 -24.47 -14.91
C PHE A 215 2.86 -24.44 -14.21
N ASN A 216 3.12 -23.36 -13.48
CA ASN A 216 4.29 -23.21 -12.64
C ASN A 216 3.85 -22.88 -11.21
N GLU A 217 4.53 -23.46 -10.23
CA GLU A 217 4.24 -23.28 -8.80
C GLU A 217 4.39 -21.81 -8.33
N ARG A 218 5.14 -21.00 -9.10
CA ARG A 218 5.33 -19.57 -8.86
C ARG A 218 4.23 -18.75 -9.51
N GLY A 219 3.01 -18.95 -9.07
CA GLY A 219 1.83 -18.26 -9.54
C GLY A 219 0.57 -18.80 -8.89
N SER A 220 -0.52 -18.02 -8.94
CA SER A 220 -1.84 -18.41 -8.46
C SER A 220 -2.92 -17.61 -9.17
N ASN A 221 -4.18 -17.76 -8.76
CA ASN A 221 -5.25 -16.93 -9.28
C ASN A 221 -5.30 -15.60 -8.54
N PHE A 222 -4.50 -14.64 -8.98
CA PHE A 222 -4.47 -13.28 -8.42
C PHE A 222 -5.21 -12.25 -9.29
N LYS A 223 -5.91 -12.71 -10.32
CA LYS A 223 -6.62 -11.83 -11.26
C LYS A 223 -7.76 -11.07 -10.59
N MET A 224 -7.90 -9.80 -10.93
CA MET A 224 -9.10 -9.03 -10.64
C MET A 224 -10.25 -9.44 -11.57
N SER A 225 -11.47 -9.48 -11.07
CA SER A 225 -12.68 -9.65 -11.89
C SER A 225 -13.13 -8.31 -12.51
N GLU A 226 -13.85 -8.38 -13.63
CA GLU A 226 -14.46 -7.19 -14.24
C GLU A 226 -15.50 -6.53 -13.31
N ILE A 227 -16.18 -7.34 -12.50
CA ILE A 227 -17.14 -6.84 -11.50
C ILE A 227 -16.44 -5.98 -10.45
N ALA A 228 -15.31 -6.45 -9.90
CA ALA A 228 -14.54 -5.68 -8.93
C ALA A 228 -13.97 -4.40 -9.57
N ALA A 229 -13.45 -4.50 -10.79
CA ALA A 229 -12.93 -3.34 -11.51
C ALA A 229 -14.04 -2.29 -11.78
N ALA A 230 -15.21 -2.71 -12.24
CA ALA A 230 -16.35 -1.81 -12.48
C ALA A 230 -16.82 -1.13 -11.17
N ALA A 231 -16.85 -1.88 -10.06
CA ALA A 231 -17.22 -1.33 -8.76
C ALA A 231 -16.22 -0.26 -8.25
N ILE A 232 -14.93 -0.46 -8.48
CA ILE A 232 -13.89 0.52 -8.14
C ILE A 232 -14.00 1.73 -9.07
N LEU A 233 -14.17 1.52 -10.38
CA LEU A 233 -14.26 2.59 -11.37
C LEU A 233 -15.44 3.53 -11.11
N GLN A 234 -16.64 2.99 -10.85
CA GLN A 234 -17.79 3.80 -10.51
C GLN A 234 -17.57 4.68 -9.27
N TYR A 235 -16.82 4.17 -8.29
CA TYR A 235 -16.44 4.95 -7.11
C TYR A 235 -15.47 6.07 -7.50
N TRP A 236 -14.47 5.79 -8.36
CA TRP A 236 -13.53 6.81 -8.83
C TRP A 236 -14.16 7.87 -9.72
N ASP A 237 -15.30 7.61 -10.37
CA ASP A 237 -16.04 8.61 -11.15
C ASP A 237 -16.60 9.73 -10.27
N SER A 238 -16.95 9.42 -9.03
CA SER A 238 -17.47 10.39 -8.04
C SER A 238 -16.40 10.88 -7.05
N PHE A 239 -15.21 10.28 -7.05
CA PHE A 239 -14.15 10.56 -6.08
C PHE A 239 -13.28 11.74 -6.54
N ASN A 240 -13.50 12.91 -5.93
CA ASN A 240 -12.64 14.07 -6.14
C ASN A 240 -11.45 14.01 -5.18
N ILE A 241 -10.29 13.53 -5.67
CA ILE A 241 -9.11 13.30 -4.84
C ILE A 241 -8.56 14.59 -4.22
N ASP A 242 -8.60 15.71 -4.93
CA ASP A 242 -8.06 16.99 -4.43
C ASP A 242 -8.93 17.56 -3.30
N GLU A 243 -10.25 17.46 -3.43
CA GLU A 243 -11.19 17.88 -2.38
C GLU A 243 -11.09 17.00 -1.14
N VAL A 244 -11.07 15.67 -1.34
CA VAL A 244 -10.93 14.71 -0.23
C VAL A 244 -9.58 14.89 0.45
N GLN A 245 -8.49 15.03 -0.30
CA GLN A 245 -7.16 15.27 0.24
C GLN A 245 -7.13 16.52 1.11
N LYS A 246 -7.64 17.64 0.58
CA LYS A 246 -7.68 18.90 1.33
C LYS A 246 -8.41 18.73 2.67
N LYS A 247 -9.58 18.12 2.66
CA LYS A 247 -10.38 17.92 3.88
C LYS A 247 -9.70 16.99 4.87
N LEU A 248 -9.08 15.90 4.40
CA LEU A 248 -8.33 14.98 5.27
C LEU A 248 -7.10 15.66 5.89
N ILE A 249 -6.40 16.51 5.12
CA ILE A 249 -5.25 17.28 5.62
C ILE A 249 -5.72 18.33 6.65
N ASP A 250 -6.79 19.06 6.40
CA ASP A 250 -7.35 20.00 7.35
C ASP A 250 -7.70 19.30 8.67
N ASN A 251 -8.44 18.19 8.60
CA ASN A 251 -8.78 17.37 9.77
C ASN A 251 -7.54 16.80 10.49
N TYR A 252 -6.50 16.42 9.74
CA TYR A 252 -5.24 15.91 10.26
C TYR A 252 -4.54 16.96 11.14
N TYR A 253 -4.40 18.19 10.62
CA TYR A 253 -3.74 19.27 11.36
C TYR A 253 -4.59 19.80 12.52
N ASP A 254 -5.92 19.85 12.37
CA ASP A 254 -6.82 20.25 13.47
C ASP A 254 -6.68 19.26 14.64
N LYS A 255 -6.71 17.95 14.34
CA LYS A 255 -6.54 16.91 15.37
C LYS A 255 -5.13 16.88 15.95
N LEU A 256 -4.11 17.12 15.13
CA LEU A 256 -2.73 17.26 15.60
C LEU A 256 -2.57 18.43 16.57
N PHE A 257 -3.15 19.58 16.25
CA PHE A 257 -3.13 20.76 17.12
C PHE A 257 -3.82 20.48 18.46
N GLU A 258 -4.95 19.80 18.44
CA GLU A 258 -5.67 19.38 19.63
C GLU A 258 -4.81 18.48 20.53
N LEU A 259 -4.22 17.41 19.95
CA LEU A 259 -3.38 16.48 20.69
C LEU A 259 -2.13 17.14 21.27
N ASN A 260 -1.45 18.00 20.52
CA ASN A 260 -0.24 18.71 20.98
C ASN A 260 -0.51 19.73 22.08
N ARG A 261 -1.75 20.21 22.24
CA ARG A 261 -2.12 21.09 23.34
C ARG A 261 -2.17 20.35 24.67
N ASP A 262 -2.63 19.10 24.63
CA ASP A 262 -3.00 18.35 25.84
C ASP A 262 -2.00 17.22 26.15
N HIS A 263 -1.13 16.86 25.21
CA HIS A 263 -0.18 15.75 25.32
C HIS A 263 1.19 16.09 24.75
N GLU A 264 2.22 15.50 25.35
CA GLU A 264 3.57 15.49 24.80
C GLU A 264 3.75 14.24 23.93
N GLY A 265 4.18 14.45 22.68
CA GLY A 265 4.36 13.36 21.73
C GLY A 265 4.97 13.84 20.41
N VAL A 266 5.26 12.89 19.57
CA VAL A 266 5.81 13.11 18.22
C VAL A 266 4.83 12.59 17.19
N VAL A 267 4.52 13.41 16.22
CA VAL A 267 3.81 12.98 15.03
C VAL A 267 4.83 12.76 13.93
N HIS A 268 4.76 11.62 13.32
CA HIS A 268 5.45 11.40 12.07
C HIS A 268 4.47 11.60 10.91
N PRO A 269 4.84 12.37 9.97
CA PRO A 269 6.02 13.17 9.69
C PRO A 269 5.74 14.64 9.50
N ASN A 270 6.80 15.40 9.43
CA ASN A 270 6.77 16.72 8.83
C ASN A 270 6.76 16.58 7.30
N PHE A 271 5.61 16.83 6.67
CA PHE A 271 5.56 17.06 5.23
C PHE A 271 6.06 18.46 4.91
N SER A 272 6.80 18.59 3.84
CA SER A 272 7.07 19.90 3.24
C SER A 272 5.82 20.40 2.49
N ASP A 273 5.73 21.70 2.22
CA ASP A 273 4.63 22.27 1.43
C ASP A 273 4.57 21.72 -0.01
N GLU A 274 5.64 21.09 -0.48
CA GLU A 274 5.73 20.47 -1.81
C GLU A 274 5.26 19.01 -1.82
N ASP A 275 5.14 18.37 -0.66
CA ASP A 275 4.72 16.98 -0.54
C ASP A 275 3.21 16.87 -0.61
N LYS A 276 2.74 15.84 -1.27
CA LYS A 276 1.31 15.49 -1.32
C LYS A 276 1.10 14.12 -0.72
N PHE A 277 0.09 13.98 0.11
CA PHE A 277 -0.30 12.70 0.65
C PHE A 277 -1.80 12.63 0.92
N LEU A 278 -2.31 11.43 0.95
CA LEU A 278 -3.69 11.13 1.32
C LEU A 278 -3.63 10.34 2.64
N PRO A 279 -3.68 11.03 3.79
CA PRO A 279 -3.49 10.38 5.08
C PRO A 279 -4.62 9.40 5.39
N ALA A 280 -4.28 8.20 5.83
CA ALA A 280 -5.25 7.19 6.24
C ALA A 280 -5.77 7.43 7.67
N CYS A 281 -4.95 8.01 8.52
CA CYS A 281 -5.22 8.38 9.91
C CYS A 281 -4.14 9.36 10.38
N LEU A 282 -4.31 9.91 11.56
CA LEU A 282 -3.25 10.64 12.28
C LEU A 282 -2.56 9.68 13.25
N PRO A 283 -1.34 9.21 13.00
CA PRO A 283 -0.55 8.50 13.98
C PRO A 283 0.07 9.48 14.95
N PHE A 284 -0.11 9.27 16.26
CA PHE A 284 0.52 10.09 17.30
C PHE A 284 1.29 9.18 18.26
N ILE A 285 2.61 9.40 18.39
CA ILE A 285 3.48 8.62 19.26
C ILE A 285 3.69 9.43 20.54
N PHE A 286 3.11 8.96 21.62
CA PHE A 286 3.19 9.57 22.95
C PHE A 286 4.57 9.33 23.59
N GLU A 287 4.96 10.18 24.55
CA GLU A 287 6.17 9.95 25.32
C GLU A 287 6.09 8.71 26.22
N LYS A 288 4.88 8.35 26.65
CA LYS A 288 4.61 7.20 27.53
C LYS A 288 3.77 6.15 26.81
N GLU A 289 3.77 4.95 27.35
CA GLU A 289 2.88 3.89 26.90
C GLU A 289 1.42 4.34 27.05
N VAL A 290 0.62 4.05 26.05
CA VAL A 290 -0.80 4.37 25.96
C VAL A 290 -1.60 3.18 25.47
N ILE A 291 -2.86 3.13 25.85
CA ILE A 291 -3.84 2.18 25.34
C ILE A 291 -5.08 2.91 24.84
N GLU A 292 -5.88 2.27 24.01
CA GLU A 292 -7.08 2.88 23.42
C GLU A 292 -8.07 3.35 24.52
N GLN A 293 -8.10 2.68 25.67
CA GLN A 293 -8.98 3.01 26.80
C GLN A 293 -8.57 4.33 27.52
N ASP A 294 -7.37 4.84 27.29
CA ASP A 294 -6.95 6.14 27.83
C ASP A 294 -7.68 7.30 27.12
N PHE A 295 -8.30 7.01 25.98
CA PHE A 295 -9.06 7.95 25.15
C PHE A 295 -10.50 7.45 24.93
N PRO A 296 -11.34 7.36 25.98
CA PRO A 296 -12.65 6.71 25.92
C PRO A 296 -13.65 7.41 24.99
N ASP A 297 -13.46 8.70 24.75
CA ASP A 297 -14.32 9.53 23.90
C ASP A 297 -13.82 9.59 22.43
N GLU A 298 -12.74 8.86 22.13
CA GLU A 298 -12.07 8.87 20.82
C GLU A 298 -12.10 7.49 20.18
N ASP A 299 -12.40 7.46 18.88
CA ASP A 299 -12.26 6.25 18.07
C ASP A 299 -10.80 6.05 17.65
N CYS A 300 -9.87 5.86 18.58
CA CYS A 300 -8.46 5.61 18.28
C CYS A 300 -8.13 4.12 18.20
N LYS A 301 -7.05 3.77 17.50
CA LYS A 301 -6.57 2.38 17.33
C LYS A 301 -5.07 2.32 17.25
N LYS A 302 -4.50 1.15 17.58
CA LYS A 302 -3.08 0.86 17.37
C LYS A 302 -2.81 0.23 15.99
N TYR A 303 -1.87 0.81 15.26
CA TYR A 303 -1.28 0.29 14.01
C TYR A 303 0.23 0.59 14.01
N TYR A 304 1.08 -0.26 13.46
CA TYR A 304 0.87 -1.65 13.07
C TYR A 304 1.27 -2.58 14.20
N HIS A 305 0.56 -3.71 14.35
CA HIS A 305 1.02 -4.71 15.33
C HIS A 305 2.34 -5.32 14.81
N PRO A 306 3.44 -5.24 15.59
CA PRO A 306 4.73 -5.79 15.17
C PRO A 306 4.64 -7.30 14.89
N LEU A 307 5.34 -7.78 13.86
CA LEU A 307 5.35 -9.19 13.48
C LEU A 307 6.04 -10.07 14.54
N ARG A 308 7.08 -9.55 15.19
CA ARG A 308 7.87 -10.23 16.24
C ARG A 308 8.00 -9.42 17.53
N GLY A 309 7.80 -8.12 17.49
CA GLY A 309 7.98 -7.22 18.62
C GLY A 309 9.47 -6.95 18.92
N LEU A 310 10.22 -6.59 17.88
CA LEU A 310 11.59 -6.14 18.05
C LEU A 310 11.63 -4.85 18.88
N PRO A 311 12.76 -4.51 19.51
CA PRO A 311 12.81 -3.49 20.56
C PRO A 311 12.20 -2.14 20.20
N VAL A 312 12.59 -1.54 19.07
CA VAL A 312 12.07 -0.23 18.66
C VAL A 312 10.64 -0.34 18.15
N SER A 313 10.34 -1.36 17.34
CA SER A 313 8.98 -1.63 16.85
C SER A 313 7.98 -1.79 18.00
N LYS A 314 8.37 -2.53 19.04
CA LYS A 314 7.56 -2.69 20.24
C LYS A 314 7.40 -1.37 20.99
N GLN A 315 8.48 -0.62 21.18
CA GLN A 315 8.45 0.68 21.87
C GLN A 315 7.54 1.67 21.13
N VAL A 316 7.59 1.73 19.82
CA VAL A 316 6.70 2.56 19.01
C VAL A 316 5.25 2.09 19.17
N TYR A 317 5.00 0.78 19.06
CA TYR A 317 3.64 0.21 19.19
C TYR A 317 3.02 0.47 20.57
N ASP A 318 3.80 0.36 21.64
CA ASP A 318 3.31 0.60 22.99
C ASP A 318 2.88 2.07 23.19
N ARG A 319 3.44 3.00 22.42
CA ARG A 319 3.23 4.45 22.55
C ARG A 319 2.38 5.08 21.45
N ILE A 320 2.04 4.36 20.37
CA ILE A 320 1.29 4.93 19.24
C ILE A 320 -0.21 4.74 19.41
N LEU A 321 -0.95 5.80 19.10
CA LEU A 321 -2.38 5.72 18.74
C LEU A 321 -2.61 6.41 17.41
N CYS A 322 -3.43 5.79 16.58
CA CYS A 322 -3.88 6.33 15.31
C CYS A 322 -5.30 6.87 15.47
N PHE A 323 -5.51 8.13 15.13
CA PHE A 323 -6.79 8.81 15.23
C PHE A 323 -7.46 8.91 13.85
N PRO A 324 -8.79 8.75 13.76
CA PRO A 324 -9.51 8.93 12.51
C PRO A 324 -9.56 10.41 12.12
N ILE A 325 -9.53 10.66 10.82
CA ILE A 325 -9.54 12.02 10.24
C ILE A 325 -10.61 12.19 9.16
N THR A 326 -11.58 11.28 9.08
CA THR A 326 -12.64 11.32 8.05
C THR A 326 -13.86 12.16 8.46
N GLY A 327 -13.79 12.89 9.59
CA GLY A 327 -14.90 13.72 10.07
C GLY A 327 -15.38 14.75 9.02
N GLY A 328 -16.71 14.86 8.87
CA GLY A 328 -17.32 15.76 7.89
C GLY A 328 -17.17 15.37 6.41
N LEU A 329 -16.55 14.20 6.12
CA LEU A 329 -16.52 13.60 4.78
C LEU A 329 -17.57 12.48 4.61
N ASN A 330 -18.17 12.06 5.71
CA ASN A 330 -19.13 10.96 5.76
C ASN A 330 -20.57 11.44 6.00
N ASP A 331 -20.79 12.74 6.08
CA ASP A 331 -22.07 13.38 6.38
C ASP A 331 -22.93 13.58 5.12
#